data_7b4b961f90e6a1876ae686ca7dcc1e67
#
_entry.id   7b4b961f90e6a1876ae686ca7dcc1e67
#
_cell.length_a   1.000
_cell.length_b   1.000
_cell.length_c   1.000
_cell.angle_alpha   90.00
_cell.angle_beta   90.00
_cell.angle_gamma   90.00
#
_symmetry.space_group_name_H-M   'P 1'
#
loop_
_entity.id
_entity.type
_entity.pdbx_description
1 polymer ?
#
loop_
_entity_poly.entity_id
_entity_poly.type
_entity_poly.pdbx_seq_one_letter_code
_entity_poly.pdbx_strand_id
1 'polypeptide(L)'
;MNCKLVEINNQTGYDLDWADLKSLAERALPEKARLSVAFIKASEIKKLNEKYRDSRGPTDVLAFKGDDLLGEVIIAPEVVEKQAKKNNLNFKDEIRRDLVHGILHLKGYDHKNKEDMRAMRREEKKFLSC
;
A
#
# COMPACT_ATOMS: atom_id res chain seq x y z
N MET A 1 -22.79 -0.95 12.74
CA MET A 1 -22.40 -1.33 11.37
C MET A 1 -21.04 -0.80 11.01
N ASN A 2 -20.18 -1.67 10.50
CA ASN A 2 -18.89 -1.25 10.00
C ASN A 2 -19.04 -0.62 8.63
N CYS A 3 -18.88 0.68 8.54
CA CYS A 3 -18.94 1.38 7.27
C CYS A 3 -17.52 1.63 6.73
N LYS A 4 -16.78 0.54 6.54
CA LYS A 4 -15.47 0.62 5.87
C LYS A 4 -15.71 0.75 4.38
N LEU A 5 -15.03 1.69 3.76
CA LEU A 5 -15.14 1.89 2.33
C LEU A 5 -13.75 1.88 1.70
N VAL A 6 -13.54 0.95 0.78
CA VAL A 6 -12.30 0.85 0.00
C VAL A 6 -12.64 1.05 -1.46
N GLU A 7 -12.04 2.05 -2.08
CA GLU A 7 -12.15 2.28 -3.50
C GLU A 7 -10.82 1.94 -4.17
N ILE A 8 -10.87 1.10 -5.20
CA ILE A 8 -9.68 0.72 -5.95
C ILE A 8 -9.79 1.27 -7.36
N ASN A 9 -8.76 2.01 -7.77
CA ASN A 9 -8.66 2.57 -9.11
C ASN A 9 -7.41 2.05 -9.79
N ASN A 10 -7.57 1.27 -10.86
CA ASN A 10 -6.47 0.71 -11.63
C ASN A 10 -6.25 1.52 -12.91
N GLN A 11 -5.12 2.19 -13.00
CA GLN A 11 -4.73 2.97 -14.17
C GLN A 11 -3.59 2.27 -14.95
N THR A 12 -3.44 0.97 -14.75
CA THR A 12 -2.40 0.18 -15.40
C THR A 12 -3.01 -0.91 -16.26
N GLY A 13 -2.18 -1.63 -17.01
CA GLY A 13 -2.61 -2.81 -17.74
C GLY A 13 -2.59 -4.09 -16.93
N TYR A 14 -2.24 -4.01 -15.66
CA TYR A 14 -2.18 -5.19 -14.80
C TYR A 14 -3.56 -5.67 -14.41
N ASP A 15 -3.73 -6.99 -14.41
CA ASP A 15 -4.95 -7.63 -13.93
C ASP A 15 -4.60 -8.37 -12.64
N LEU A 16 -5.02 -7.81 -11.52
CA LEU A 16 -4.73 -8.37 -10.20
C LEU A 16 -6.02 -8.92 -9.57
N ASP A 17 -5.88 -9.63 -8.46
CA ASP A 17 -7.04 -10.13 -7.73
C ASP A 17 -7.65 -8.99 -6.90
N TRP A 18 -8.48 -8.19 -7.53
CA TRP A 18 -9.07 -7.00 -6.93
C TRP A 18 -9.94 -7.32 -5.73
N ALA A 19 -10.68 -8.44 -5.78
CA ALA A 19 -11.52 -8.86 -4.67
C ALA A 19 -10.69 -9.22 -3.44
N ASP A 20 -9.56 -9.91 -3.63
CA ASP A 20 -8.66 -10.23 -2.54
C ASP A 20 -8.04 -8.99 -1.93
N LEU A 21 -7.58 -8.06 -2.78
CA LEU A 21 -6.96 -6.82 -2.31
C LEU A 21 -7.95 -5.95 -1.55
N LYS A 22 -9.17 -5.87 -2.03
CA LYS A 22 -10.22 -5.12 -1.33
C LYS A 22 -10.52 -5.74 0.04
N SER A 23 -10.65 -7.05 0.09
CA SER A 23 -10.88 -7.77 1.34
C SER A 23 -9.74 -7.57 2.34
N LEU A 24 -8.51 -7.65 1.85
CA LEU A 24 -7.32 -7.43 2.68
C LEU A 24 -7.30 -6.00 3.25
N ALA A 25 -7.58 -5.02 2.41
CA ALA A 25 -7.63 -3.62 2.84
C ALA A 25 -8.72 -3.41 3.91
N GLU A 26 -9.90 -3.99 3.69
CA GLU A 26 -10.98 -3.88 4.65
C GLU A 26 -10.61 -4.46 6.01
N ARG A 27 -9.91 -5.59 6.03
CA ARG A 27 -9.46 -6.20 7.29
C ARG A 27 -8.43 -5.33 8.01
N ALA A 28 -7.57 -4.64 7.27
CA ALA A 28 -6.52 -3.81 7.85
C ALA A 28 -7.00 -2.44 8.31
N LEU A 29 -8.16 -1.99 7.80
CA LEU A 29 -8.70 -0.68 8.14
C LEU A 29 -9.41 -0.67 9.49
N PRO A 30 -9.30 0.45 10.24
CA PRO A 30 -10.16 0.64 11.41
C PRO A 30 -11.62 0.79 10.99
N GLU A 31 -12.53 0.61 11.92
CA GLU A 31 -13.96 0.80 11.68
C GLU A 31 -14.24 2.21 11.20
N LYS A 32 -15.19 2.34 10.28
CA LYS A 32 -15.65 3.60 9.69
C LYS A 32 -14.57 4.32 8.89
N ALA A 33 -13.45 3.67 8.61
CA ALA A 33 -12.39 4.26 7.80
C ALA A 33 -12.72 4.15 6.32
N ARG A 34 -12.24 5.13 5.56
CA ARG A 34 -12.37 5.17 4.11
C ARG A 34 -10.97 5.23 3.52
N LEU A 35 -10.73 4.44 2.49
CA LEU A 35 -9.42 4.34 1.84
C LEU A 35 -9.56 4.38 0.33
N SER A 36 -8.72 5.15 -0.32
CA SER A 36 -8.56 5.12 -1.77
C SER A 36 -7.25 4.39 -2.09
N VAL A 37 -7.30 3.43 -3.02
CA VAL A 37 -6.11 2.72 -3.48
C VAL A 37 -6.01 2.93 -4.98
N ALA A 38 -4.88 3.45 -5.44
CA ALA A 38 -4.63 3.67 -6.86
C ALA A 38 -3.43 2.85 -7.31
N PHE A 39 -3.59 2.16 -8.44
CA PHE A 39 -2.49 1.45 -9.11
C PHE A 39 -2.11 2.26 -10.34
N ILE A 40 -0.88 2.73 -10.39
CA ILE A 40 -0.42 3.66 -11.41
C ILE A 40 0.88 3.18 -12.05
N LYS A 41 1.27 3.84 -13.14
CA LYS A 41 2.50 3.51 -13.88
C LYS A 41 3.73 3.97 -13.11
N ALA A 42 4.86 3.30 -13.35
CA ALA A 42 6.13 3.63 -12.71
C ALA A 42 6.54 5.08 -12.95
N SER A 43 6.33 5.59 -14.16
CA SER A 43 6.66 6.98 -14.49
C SER A 43 5.84 7.99 -13.67
N GLU A 44 4.61 7.65 -13.36
CA GLU A 44 3.74 8.52 -12.59
C GLU A 44 4.08 8.52 -11.10
N ILE A 45 4.35 7.35 -10.54
CA ILE A 45 4.71 7.26 -9.12
C ILE A 45 6.07 7.92 -8.87
N LYS A 46 6.97 7.84 -9.85
CA LYS A 46 8.26 8.54 -9.77
C LYS A 46 8.06 10.04 -9.64
N LYS A 47 7.19 10.62 -10.45
CA LYS A 47 6.88 12.05 -10.39
C LYS A 47 6.28 12.44 -9.05
N LEU A 48 5.34 11.64 -8.54
CA LEU A 48 4.73 11.90 -7.24
C LEU A 48 5.74 11.81 -6.11
N ASN A 49 6.63 10.83 -6.16
CA ASN A 49 7.65 10.64 -5.14
C ASN A 49 8.61 11.81 -5.10
N GLU A 50 9.05 12.29 -6.26
CA GLU A 50 9.94 13.45 -6.36
C GLU A 50 9.27 14.73 -5.87
N LYS A 51 7.98 14.90 -6.17
CA LYS A 51 7.23 16.10 -5.82
C LYS A 51 6.90 16.18 -4.33
N TYR A 52 6.47 15.08 -3.73
CA TYR A 52 5.91 15.09 -2.38
C TYR A 52 6.81 14.51 -1.30
N ARG A 53 7.81 13.75 -1.65
CA ARG A 53 8.71 13.13 -0.67
C ARG A 53 10.16 13.54 -0.82
N ASP A 54 10.47 14.34 -1.81
CA ASP A 54 11.83 14.78 -2.10
C ASP A 54 12.81 13.61 -2.24
N SER A 55 12.30 12.44 -2.63
CA SER A 55 13.10 11.26 -2.89
C SER A 55 13.34 11.13 -4.39
N ARG A 56 14.44 10.50 -4.75
CA ARG A 56 14.81 10.34 -6.15
C ARG A 56 14.44 8.95 -6.65
N GLY A 57 13.86 8.91 -7.83
CA GLY A 57 13.56 7.68 -8.52
C GLY A 57 12.20 7.10 -8.18
N PRO A 58 11.86 5.97 -8.82
CA PRO A 58 10.60 5.32 -8.60
C PRO A 58 10.57 4.63 -7.23
N THR A 59 9.39 4.59 -6.64
CA THR A 59 9.11 3.80 -5.46
C THR A 59 7.99 2.83 -5.79
N ASP A 60 7.79 1.82 -4.97
CA ASP A 60 6.74 0.82 -5.17
C ASP A 60 5.41 1.27 -4.56
N VAL A 61 5.43 2.01 -3.47
CA VAL A 61 4.23 2.42 -2.76
C VAL A 61 4.40 3.79 -2.11
N LEU A 62 3.33 4.58 -2.14
CA LEU A 62 3.23 5.86 -1.44
C LEU A 62 1.93 5.88 -0.64
N ALA A 63 1.92 6.58 0.49
CA ALA A 63 0.74 6.74 1.32
C ALA A 63 0.58 8.20 1.72
N PHE A 64 -0.60 8.75 1.49
CA PHE A 64 -0.93 10.14 1.82
C PHE A 64 -2.14 10.18 2.73
N LYS A 65 -2.03 10.85 3.86
CA LYS A 65 -3.15 11.04 4.77
C LYS A 65 -4.20 11.95 4.15
N GLY A 66 -5.48 11.61 4.35
CA GLY A 66 -6.58 12.41 3.87
C GLY A 66 -7.27 13.18 4.98
N ASP A 67 -8.14 14.12 4.61
CA ASP A 67 -8.92 14.90 5.57
C ASP A 67 -10.19 14.14 5.99
N ASP A 68 -10.97 13.68 5.01
CA ASP A 68 -12.21 12.93 5.24
C ASP A 68 -12.03 11.42 5.12
N LEU A 69 -10.83 10.98 4.73
CA LEU A 69 -10.46 9.58 4.57
C LEU A 69 -9.31 9.28 5.50
N LEU A 70 -9.07 8.00 5.78
CA LEU A 70 -7.80 7.59 6.36
C LEU A 70 -6.65 8.06 5.46
N GLY A 71 -6.84 7.91 4.16
CA GLY A 71 -5.87 8.40 3.21
C GLY A 71 -5.95 7.67 1.87
N GLU A 72 -4.87 7.82 1.11
CA GLU A 72 -4.71 7.19 -0.19
C GLU A 72 -3.42 6.39 -0.21
N VAL A 73 -3.50 5.15 -0.69
CA VAL A 73 -2.33 4.30 -0.95
C VAL A 73 -2.16 4.20 -2.46
N ILE A 74 -0.97 4.51 -2.93
CA ILE A 74 -0.66 4.50 -4.35
C ILE A 74 0.43 3.46 -4.59
N ILE A 75 0.18 2.51 -5.47
CA ILE A 75 1.08 1.39 -5.75
C ILE A 75 1.42 1.38 -7.23
N ALA A 76 2.69 1.13 -7.55
CA ALA A 76 3.15 0.93 -8.92
C ALA A 76 3.48 -0.54 -9.14
N PRO A 77 2.57 -1.34 -9.71
CA PRO A 77 2.80 -2.79 -9.89
C PRO A 77 4.06 -3.10 -10.70
N GLU A 78 4.38 -2.26 -11.66
CA GLU A 78 5.59 -2.44 -12.49
C GLU A 78 6.86 -2.41 -11.64
N VAL A 79 6.93 -1.49 -10.68
CA VAL A 79 8.06 -1.39 -9.77
C VAL A 79 8.09 -2.60 -8.83
N VAL A 80 6.93 -2.98 -8.30
CA VAL A 80 6.80 -4.16 -7.44
C VAL A 80 7.27 -5.42 -8.15
N GLU A 81 6.86 -5.59 -9.42
CA GLU A 81 7.25 -6.75 -10.21
C GLU A 81 8.76 -6.84 -10.40
N LYS A 82 9.40 -5.73 -10.73
CA LYS A 82 10.86 -5.68 -10.90
C LYS A 82 11.59 -6.03 -9.60
N GLN A 83 11.13 -5.47 -8.49
CA GLN A 83 11.74 -5.74 -7.19
C GLN A 83 11.54 -7.20 -6.77
N ALA A 84 10.34 -7.74 -7.00
CA ALA A 84 10.06 -9.13 -6.69
C ALA A 84 10.97 -10.08 -7.47
N LYS A 85 11.14 -9.84 -8.76
CA LYS A 85 12.06 -10.64 -9.60
C LYS A 85 13.50 -10.54 -9.10
N LYS A 86 13.96 -9.34 -8.80
CA LYS A 86 15.32 -9.11 -8.32
C LYS A 86 15.60 -9.83 -7.01
N ASN A 87 14.63 -9.89 -6.13
CA ASN A 87 14.77 -10.46 -4.79
C ASN A 87 14.23 -11.88 -4.68
N ASN A 88 13.81 -12.47 -5.79
CA ASN A 88 13.28 -13.84 -5.83
C ASN A 88 12.04 -14.02 -4.96
N LEU A 89 11.15 -13.02 -4.99
CA LEU A 89 9.92 -13.00 -4.21
C LEU A 89 8.70 -13.15 -5.11
N ASN A 90 7.58 -13.54 -4.52
CA ASN A 90 6.32 -13.69 -5.25
C ASN A 90 5.67 -12.34 -5.47
N PHE A 91 5.33 -12.02 -6.72
CA PHE A 91 4.74 -10.73 -7.08
C PHE A 91 3.42 -10.46 -6.35
N LYS A 92 2.52 -11.44 -6.31
CA LYS A 92 1.22 -11.27 -5.64
C LYS A 92 1.38 -10.99 -4.15
N ASP A 93 2.31 -11.69 -3.51
CA ASP A 93 2.59 -11.49 -2.09
C ASP A 93 3.16 -10.11 -1.83
N GLU A 94 4.00 -9.61 -2.71
CA GLU A 94 4.59 -8.28 -2.57
C GLU A 94 3.56 -7.17 -2.78
N ILE A 95 2.61 -7.35 -3.70
CA ILE A 95 1.50 -6.40 -3.87
C ILE A 95 0.66 -6.34 -2.60
N ARG A 96 0.32 -7.49 -2.02
CA ARG A 96 -0.45 -7.56 -0.77
C ARG A 96 0.31 -6.90 0.37
N ARG A 97 1.59 -7.16 0.47
CA ARG A 97 2.46 -6.58 1.49
C ARG A 97 2.53 -5.05 1.37
N ASP A 98 2.68 -4.53 0.15
CA ASP A 98 2.74 -3.09 -0.08
C ASP A 98 1.43 -2.41 0.31
N LEU A 99 0.30 -3.05 0.01
CA LEU A 99 -1.00 -2.51 0.40
C LEU A 99 -1.13 -2.41 1.93
N VAL A 100 -0.81 -3.48 2.64
CA VAL A 100 -0.85 -3.48 4.11
C VAL A 100 0.13 -2.45 4.67
N HIS A 101 1.32 -2.39 4.11
CA HIS A 101 2.36 -1.44 4.53
C HIS A 101 1.88 0.01 4.41
N GLY A 102 1.27 0.36 3.28
CA GLY A 102 0.70 1.69 3.08
C GLY A 102 -0.40 2.02 4.07
N ILE A 103 -1.28 1.07 4.33
CA ILE A 103 -2.35 1.25 5.31
C ILE A 103 -1.79 1.46 6.72
N LEU A 104 -0.78 0.68 7.09
CA LEU A 104 -0.14 0.82 8.41
C LEU A 104 0.51 2.18 8.58
N HIS A 105 1.15 2.69 7.53
CA HIS A 105 1.67 4.06 7.57
C HIS A 105 0.57 5.08 7.84
N LEU A 106 -0.58 4.93 7.22
CA LEU A 106 -1.71 5.83 7.43
C LEU A 106 -2.26 5.72 8.85
N LYS A 107 -2.10 4.56 9.49
CA LYS A 107 -2.51 4.35 10.87
C LYS A 107 -1.48 4.86 11.88
N GLY A 108 -0.35 5.36 11.43
CA GLY A 108 0.65 5.96 12.29
C GLY A 108 1.89 5.13 12.55
N TYR A 109 1.98 3.92 11.99
CA TYR A 109 3.21 3.12 12.11
C TYR A 109 4.31 3.73 11.25
N ASP A 110 5.54 3.69 11.74
CA ASP A 110 6.66 4.33 11.06
C ASP A 110 7.91 3.47 11.23
N HIS A 111 8.95 3.79 10.45
CA HIS A 111 10.25 3.10 10.49
C HIS A 111 11.32 3.90 11.21
N LYS A 112 10.97 4.80 12.10
CA LYS A 112 11.92 5.71 12.73
C LYS A 112 12.94 5.03 13.63
N ASN A 113 12.56 3.92 14.26
CA ASN A 113 13.45 3.18 15.15
C ASN A 113 13.12 1.69 15.12
N LYS A 114 13.92 0.89 15.82
CA LYS A 114 13.76 -0.56 15.82
C LYS A 114 12.44 -1.02 16.43
N GLU A 115 11.95 -0.31 17.44
CA GLU A 115 10.67 -0.66 18.08
C GLU A 115 9.50 -0.43 17.13
N ASP A 116 9.51 0.71 16.44
CA ASP A 116 8.47 1.02 15.44
C ASP A 116 8.48 0.01 14.29
N MET A 117 9.66 -0.38 13.83
CA MET A 117 9.79 -1.39 12.79
C MET A 117 9.25 -2.75 13.24
N ARG A 118 9.52 -3.14 14.48
CA ARG A 118 9.01 -4.40 15.03
C ARG A 118 7.50 -4.38 15.15
N ALA A 119 6.94 -3.28 15.63
CA ALA A 119 5.50 -3.12 15.75
C ALA A 119 4.83 -3.23 14.39
N MET A 120 5.39 -2.57 13.39
CA MET A 120 4.87 -2.61 12.03
C MET A 120 4.93 -4.02 11.44
N ARG A 121 6.03 -4.73 11.64
CA ARG A 121 6.17 -6.11 11.16
C ARG A 121 5.16 -7.05 11.81
N ARG A 122 4.89 -6.87 13.08
CA ARG A 122 3.87 -7.68 13.78
C ARG A 122 2.50 -7.47 13.17
N GLU A 123 2.16 -6.23 12.90
CA GLU A 123 0.87 -5.90 12.28
C GLU A 123 0.79 -6.42 10.85
N GLU A 124 1.87 -6.30 10.07
CA GLU A 124 1.92 -6.87 8.72
C GLU A 124 1.63 -8.37 8.74
N LYS A 125 2.29 -9.11 9.62
CA LYS A 125 2.09 -10.55 9.75
C LYS A 125 0.66 -10.90 10.12
N LYS A 126 0.07 -10.13 11.03
CA LYS A 126 -1.30 -10.34 11.48
C LYS A 126 -2.29 -10.28 10.32
N PHE A 127 -2.18 -9.28 9.46
CA PHE A 127 -3.10 -9.10 8.35
C PHE A 127 -2.79 -10.00 7.16
N LEU A 128 -1.52 -10.28 6.89
CA LEU A 128 -1.12 -11.09 5.75
C LEU A 128 -1.29 -12.60 5.99
N SER A 129 -1.36 -13.02 7.25
CA SER A 129 -1.49 -14.44 7.61
C SER A 129 -2.93 -14.97 7.53
N CYS A 130 -3.89 -14.11 7.34
CA CYS A 130 -5.31 -14.50 7.32
C CYS A 130 -5.77 -14.96 5.97
#